data_370a7b50048625b7ab87dff0c8372213
#
_entry.id   370a7b50048625b7ab87dff0c8372213
#
_cell.length_a   1.000
_cell.length_b   1.000
_cell.length_c   1.000
_cell.angle_alpha   90.00
_cell.angle_beta   90.00
_cell.angle_gamma   90.00
#
_symmetry.space_group_name_H-M   'P 1'
#
loop_
_entity.id
_entity.type
_entity.pdbx_description
1 polymer ?
#
loop_
_entity_poly.entity_id
_entity_poly.type
_entity_poly.pdbx_seq_one_letter_code
_entity_poly.pdbx_strand_id
1 'polypeptide(L)'
;MSATPDPIISRHVAVIGAGASGLVTARELRREGHTVVVFERGVQVGGTWVYTSKVDSDPELTRTTVHSSLYHSLRTNLPRESMGFMDYPFLAKDDPDRDPRRYPGHREVMMYLQDFTREFGIGELIRFETEVVHVRLVAEEEGFKWKWKIKSKQRLRLRLRGKDENETVVEKEEIFDAVVVCIGHYTHPRVACIPGNSSATTFNSQFQLVKHVRRNIIT
;
A
#
# COMPACT_ATOMS: atom_id res chain seq x y z
N MET A 1 -24.47 -27.54 -27.36
CA MET A 1 -24.75 -26.09 -27.37
C MET A 1 -23.75 -25.45 -26.44
N SER A 2 -22.74 -24.76 -26.96
CA SER A 2 -21.76 -24.00 -26.16
C SER A 2 -22.46 -22.74 -25.71
N ALA A 3 -22.66 -22.60 -24.40
CA ALA A 3 -23.13 -21.34 -23.82
C ALA A 3 -22.06 -20.27 -24.13
N THR A 4 -22.46 -19.22 -24.83
CA THR A 4 -21.63 -18.02 -24.97
C THR A 4 -21.41 -17.48 -23.55
N PRO A 5 -20.14 -17.23 -23.13
CA PRO A 5 -19.89 -16.64 -21.83
C PRO A 5 -20.62 -15.30 -21.76
N ASP A 6 -21.23 -15.03 -20.59
CA ASP A 6 -21.86 -13.74 -20.33
C ASP A 6 -20.86 -12.61 -20.59
N PRO A 7 -21.29 -11.50 -21.18
CA PRO A 7 -20.41 -10.37 -21.45
C PRO A 7 -19.79 -9.86 -20.13
N ILE A 8 -18.47 -9.75 -20.10
CA ILE A 8 -17.75 -9.19 -18.94
C ILE A 8 -18.20 -7.75 -18.75
N ILE A 9 -18.93 -7.49 -17.67
CA ILE A 9 -19.34 -6.12 -17.32
C ILE A 9 -18.13 -5.42 -16.69
N SER A 10 -17.53 -4.48 -17.42
CA SER A 10 -16.47 -3.64 -16.88
C SER A 10 -16.96 -2.83 -15.67
N ARG A 11 -16.17 -2.79 -14.62
CA ARG A 11 -16.44 -2.03 -13.39
C ARG A 11 -15.36 -0.99 -13.18
N HIS A 12 -15.73 0.15 -12.59
CA HIS A 12 -14.80 1.16 -12.11
C HIS A 12 -14.44 0.83 -10.66
N VAL A 13 -13.20 0.38 -10.44
CA VAL A 13 -12.77 -0.17 -9.15
C VAL A 13 -11.67 0.69 -8.53
N ALA A 14 -11.85 1.04 -7.26
CA ALA A 14 -10.83 1.68 -6.45
C ALA A 14 -10.02 0.64 -5.67
N VAL A 15 -8.70 0.73 -5.73
CA VAL A 15 -7.76 -0.05 -4.90
C VAL A 15 -7.07 0.92 -3.95
N ILE A 16 -7.12 0.65 -2.64
CA ILE A 16 -6.55 1.53 -1.62
C ILE A 16 -5.24 0.92 -1.11
N GLY A 17 -4.12 1.54 -1.46
CA GLY A 17 -2.75 1.12 -1.15
C GLY A 17 -2.04 0.46 -2.34
N ALA A 18 -0.78 0.86 -2.58
CA ALA A 18 0.12 0.32 -3.61
C ALA A 18 1.25 -0.55 -3.01
N GLY A 19 0.96 -1.29 -1.97
CA GLY A 19 1.78 -2.39 -1.48
C GLY A 19 1.64 -3.65 -2.34
N ALA A 20 2.28 -4.76 -1.97
CA ALA A 20 2.25 -6.01 -2.72
C ALA A 20 0.82 -6.46 -3.10
N SER A 21 -0.11 -6.42 -2.14
CA SER A 21 -1.51 -6.80 -2.36
C SER A 21 -2.23 -5.86 -3.34
N GLY A 22 -2.01 -4.54 -3.22
CA GLY A 22 -2.65 -3.57 -4.12
C GLY A 22 -2.14 -3.67 -5.55
N LEU A 23 -0.84 -3.89 -5.73
CA LEU A 23 -0.23 -4.04 -7.04
C LEU A 23 -0.77 -5.27 -7.79
N VAL A 24 -0.81 -6.43 -7.14
CA VAL A 24 -1.35 -7.64 -7.77
C VAL A 24 -2.85 -7.51 -8.03
N THR A 25 -3.60 -6.93 -7.09
CA THR A 25 -5.04 -6.67 -7.26
C THR A 25 -5.30 -5.76 -8.48
N ALA A 26 -4.53 -4.67 -8.61
CA ALA A 26 -4.69 -3.75 -9.74
C ALA A 26 -4.41 -4.43 -11.08
N ARG A 27 -3.36 -5.28 -11.13
CA ARG A 27 -3.05 -6.08 -12.32
C ARG A 27 -4.21 -7.01 -12.69
N GLU A 28 -4.70 -7.80 -11.73
CA GLU A 28 -5.75 -8.79 -12.00
C GLU A 28 -7.05 -8.11 -12.43
N LEU A 29 -7.47 -7.07 -11.73
CA LEU A 29 -8.68 -6.32 -12.10
C LEU A 29 -8.58 -5.76 -13.52
N ARG A 30 -7.41 -5.20 -13.92
CA ARG A 30 -7.21 -4.72 -15.27
C ARG A 30 -7.22 -5.85 -16.30
N ARG A 31 -6.65 -7.01 -15.95
CA ARG A 31 -6.63 -8.20 -16.80
C ARG A 31 -8.04 -8.75 -17.06
N GLU A 32 -8.92 -8.62 -16.08
CA GLU A 32 -10.35 -8.96 -16.19
C GLU A 32 -11.18 -7.85 -16.86
N GLY A 33 -10.56 -6.82 -17.44
CA GLY A 33 -11.25 -5.79 -18.21
C GLY A 33 -11.88 -4.67 -17.39
N HIS A 34 -11.51 -4.52 -16.10
CA HIS A 34 -12.01 -3.45 -15.24
C HIS A 34 -11.19 -2.16 -15.39
N THR A 35 -11.84 -1.02 -15.17
CA THR A 35 -11.16 0.26 -15.02
C THR A 35 -10.71 0.41 -13.57
N VAL A 36 -9.41 0.64 -13.34
CA VAL A 36 -8.83 0.61 -12.01
C VAL A 36 -8.16 1.94 -11.68
N VAL A 37 -8.37 2.41 -10.47
CA VAL A 37 -7.61 3.52 -9.86
C VAL A 37 -7.01 3.02 -8.54
N VAL A 38 -5.71 3.19 -8.38
CA VAL A 38 -5.00 2.87 -7.14
C VAL A 38 -4.69 4.16 -6.41
N PHE A 39 -5.08 4.24 -5.14
CA PHE A 39 -4.75 5.35 -4.26
C PHE A 39 -3.59 4.97 -3.37
N GLU A 40 -2.49 5.72 -3.46
CA GLU A 40 -1.31 5.53 -2.61
C GLU A 40 -0.95 6.84 -1.91
N ARG A 41 -0.92 6.82 -0.58
CA ARG A 41 -0.58 8.00 0.22
C ARG A 41 0.90 8.38 0.17
N GLY A 42 1.76 7.41 -0.13
CA GLY A 42 3.19 7.62 -0.28
C GLY A 42 3.57 8.11 -1.68
N VAL A 43 4.85 8.34 -1.86
CA VAL A 43 5.43 8.82 -3.13
C VAL A 43 5.87 7.68 -4.06
N GLN A 44 5.77 6.44 -3.60
CA GLN A 44 6.23 5.26 -4.33
C GLN A 44 5.46 4.00 -3.94
N VAL A 45 5.53 2.98 -4.78
CA VAL A 45 5.00 1.65 -4.49
C VAL A 45 5.81 0.94 -3.41
N GLY A 46 5.25 -0.12 -2.82
CA GLY A 46 5.99 -1.03 -1.94
C GLY A 46 5.35 -1.23 -0.56
N GLY A 47 4.51 -0.30 -0.09
CA GLY A 47 3.83 -0.44 1.20
C GLY A 47 4.82 -0.62 2.35
N THR A 48 4.73 -1.73 3.09
CA THR A 48 5.63 -2.03 4.21
C THR A 48 7.10 -2.16 3.82
N TRP A 49 7.41 -2.39 2.54
CA TRP A 49 8.79 -2.54 2.04
C TRP A 49 9.48 -1.20 1.74
N VAL A 50 8.80 -0.09 1.94
CA VAL A 50 9.39 1.25 1.86
C VAL A 50 10.16 1.53 3.14
N TYR A 51 11.49 1.52 3.04
CA TYR A 51 12.38 1.84 4.15
C TYR A 51 12.55 3.36 4.31
N THR A 52 12.62 3.81 5.55
CA THR A 52 13.02 5.17 5.90
C THR A 52 14.05 5.14 7.02
N SER A 53 15.17 5.85 6.85
CA SER A 53 16.22 5.96 7.87
C SER A 53 15.77 6.67 9.17
N LYS A 54 14.63 7.35 9.13
CA LYS A 54 14.03 7.98 10.32
C LYS A 54 13.68 6.95 11.39
N VAL A 55 13.44 5.68 11.01
CA VAL A 55 13.19 4.57 11.95
C VAL A 55 14.40 4.29 12.82
N ASP A 56 15.60 4.35 12.22
CA ASP A 56 16.84 3.99 12.89
C ASP A 56 17.40 5.15 13.74
N SER A 57 16.95 6.38 13.50
CA SER A 57 17.44 7.60 14.14
C SER A 57 16.55 8.15 15.25
N ASP A 58 15.32 7.64 15.41
CA ASP A 58 14.39 8.08 16.45
C ASP A 58 14.24 6.99 17.53
N PRO A 59 14.98 7.10 18.66
CA PRO A 59 14.92 6.11 19.74
C PRO A 59 13.55 6.07 20.44
N GLU A 60 12.72 7.09 20.28
CA GLU A 60 11.44 7.16 20.96
C GLU A 60 10.23 6.76 20.10
N LEU A 61 10.38 6.57 18.76
CA LEU A 61 9.33 6.13 17.80
C LEU A 61 7.92 6.72 18.05
N THR A 62 7.80 7.60 19.02
CA THR A 62 6.55 8.12 19.55
C THR A 62 6.08 9.38 18.82
N ARG A 63 6.97 10.05 18.07
CA ARG A 63 6.68 11.36 17.48
C ARG A 63 6.43 11.33 15.97
N THR A 64 6.87 10.29 15.29
CA THR A 64 6.68 10.19 13.83
C THR A 64 5.87 8.94 13.52
N THR A 65 4.75 9.08 12.82
CA THR A 65 4.00 7.93 12.32
C THR A 65 4.81 7.23 11.24
N VAL A 66 5.62 6.27 11.62
CA VAL A 66 6.38 5.44 10.69
C VAL A 66 5.48 4.31 10.23
N HIS A 67 5.23 4.26 8.93
CA HIS A 67 4.34 3.27 8.32
C HIS A 67 5.03 1.95 7.94
N SER A 68 6.24 1.74 8.41
CA SER A 68 7.03 0.55 8.14
C SER A 68 7.81 0.14 9.39
N SER A 69 7.86 -1.15 9.66
CA SER A 69 8.69 -1.75 10.71
C SER A 69 10.05 -2.22 10.21
N LEU A 70 10.46 -1.78 9.02
CA LEU A 70 11.77 -2.12 8.46
C LEU A 70 12.88 -1.37 9.18
N TYR A 71 14.00 -2.07 9.39
CA TYR A 71 15.27 -1.50 9.83
C TYR A 71 16.35 -1.79 8.77
N HIS A 72 17.42 -1.02 8.77
CA HIS A 72 18.42 -1.02 7.70
C HIS A 72 18.94 -2.41 7.32
N SER A 73 19.28 -3.24 8.29
CA SER A 73 19.86 -4.58 8.08
C SER A 73 18.83 -5.70 7.93
N LEU A 74 17.52 -5.37 7.84
CA LEU A 74 16.47 -6.38 7.76
C LEU A 74 16.63 -7.24 6.51
N ARG A 75 16.57 -8.54 6.74
CA ARG A 75 16.50 -9.59 5.72
C ARG A 75 15.19 -10.33 5.82
N THR A 76 14.75 -10.90 4.71
CA THR A 76 13.54 -11.72 4.71
C THR A 76 13.74 -12.97 5.56
N ASN A 77 12.71 -13.37 6.28
CA ASN A 77 12.65 -14.63 7.04
C ASN A 77 12.03 -15.77 6.20
N LEU A 78 11.58 -15.46 4.99
CA LEU A 78 11.14 -16.42 4.00
C LEU A 78 12.10 -16.41 2.80
N PRO A 79 12.32 -17.56 2.14
CA PRO A 79 13.10 -17.60 0.92
C PRO A 79 12.32 -16.90 -0.21
N ARG A 80 13.06 -16.28 -1.16
CA ARG A 80 12.45 -15.53 -2.26
C ARG A 80 11.47 -16.36 -3.09
N GLU A 81 11.68 -17.66 -3.21
CA GLU A 81 10.83 -18.58 -3.95
C GLU A 81 9.40 -18.65 -3.39
N SER A 82 9.25 -18.37 -2.08
CA SER A 82 7.95 -18.35 -1.40
C SER A 82 7.31 -16.96 -1.37
N MET A 83 8.02 -15.92 -1.80
CA MET A 83 7.58 -14.52 -1.71
C MET A 83 7.12 -13.95 -3.05
N GLY A 84 7.43 -14.62 -4.15
CA GLY A 84 7.02 -14.20 -5.48
C GLY A 84 5.52 -14.38 -5.73
N PHE A 85 4.97 -13.64 -6.67
CA PHE A 85 3.65 -13.93 -7.21
C PHE A 85 3.71 -15.19 -8.07
N MET A 86 2.61 -15.94 -8.13
CA MET A 86 2.58 -17.27 -8.77
C MET A 86 3.07 -17.23 -10.23
N ASP A 87 2.70 -16.24 -10.98
CA ASP A 87 3.02 -16.05 -12.40
C ASP A 87 4.10 -14.98 -12.64
N TYR A 88 4.71 -14.47 -11.56
CA TYR A 88 5.84 -13.55 -11.58
C TYR A 88 6.83 -13.93 -10.48
N PRO A 89 7.70 -14.92 -10.72
CA PRO A 89 8.60 -15.45 -9.69
C PRO A 89 9.60 -14.42 -9.21
N PHE A 90 9.90 -14.45 -7.91
CA PHE A 90 10.94 -13.62 -7.32
C PHE A 90 12.30 -14.32 -7.46
N LEU A 91 12.90 -14.20 -8.63
CA LEU A 91 14.20 -14.82 -8.96
C LEU A 91 15.36 -13.88 -8.61
N ALA A 92 16.53 -14.47 -8.34
CA ALA A 92 17.77 -13.72 -8.30
C ALA A 92 18.09 -13.19 -9.70
N LYS A 93 18.54 -11.95 -9.79
CA LYS A 93 18.98 -11.34 -11.06
C LYS A 93 20.50 -11.25 -11.08
N ASP A 94 21.09 -11.48 -12.22
CA ASP A 94 22.50 -11.29 -12.50
C ASP A 94 22.77 -9.80 -12.77
N ASP A 95 22.79 -9.02 -11.68
CA ASP A 95 22.94 -7.58 -11.69
C ASP A 95 23.67 -7.18 -10.41
N PRO A 96 24.78 -6.41 -10.49
CA PRO A 96 25.60 -6.05 -9.34
C PRO A 96 24.83 -5.24 -8.27
N ASP A 97 23.75 -4.55 -8.66
CA ASP A 97 22.94 -3.77 -7.74
C ASP A 97 21.83 -4.60 -7.04
N ARG A 98 21.72 -5.88 -7.39
CA ARG A 98 20.72 -6.80 -6.83
C ARG A 98 21.31 -7.72 -5.76
N ASP A 99 20.48 -8.13 -4.80
CA ASP A 99 20.87 -9.11 -3.78
C ASP A 99 20.58 -10.53 -4.28
N PRO A 100 21.61 -11.35 -4.64
CA PRO A 100 21.37 -12.69 -5.21
C PRO A 100 20.97 -13.72 -4.17
N ARG A 101 21.03 -13.40 -2.88
CA ARG A 101 20.84 -14.36 -1.79
C ARG A 101 19.41 -14.89 -1.74
N ARG A 102 19.26 -16.13 -1.28
CA ARG A 102 17.97 -16.81 -1.13
C ARG A 102 17.05 -16.09 -0.13
N TYR A 103 17.64 -15.50 0.91
CA TYR A 103 16.96 -14.63 1.90
C TYR A 103 17.48 -13.20 1.72
N PRO A 104 16.94 -12.45 0.76
CA PRO A 104 17.47 -11.15 0.39
C PRO A 104 17.19 -10.08 1.45
N GLY A 105 17.87 -8.94 1.35
CA GLY A 105 17.53 -7.74 2.11
C GLY A 105 16.19 -7.13 1.65
N HIS A 106 15.59 -6.30 2.50
CA HIS A 106 14.31 -5.64 2.22
C HIS A 106 14.32 -4.83 0.90
N ARG A 107 15.48 -4.23 0.54
CA ARG A 107 15.64 -3.47 -0.71
C ARG A 107 15.34 -4.34 -1.93
N GLU A 108 15.75 -5.60 -1.92
CA GLU A 108 15.52 -6.51 -3.04
C GLU A 108 14.03 -6.82 -3.23
N VAL A 109 13.27 -6.94 -2.13
CA VAL A 109 11.81 -7.10 -2.22
C VAL A 109 11.17 -5.84 -2.79
N MET A 110 11.65 -4.66 -2.37
CA MET A 110 11.19 -3.39 -2.92
C MET A 110 11.43 -3.31 -4.43
N MET A 111 12.64 -3.67 -4.88
CA MET A 111 12.99 -3.68 -6.30
C MET A 111 12.14 -4.68 -7.09
N TYR A 112 11.84 -5.84 -6.51
CA TYR A 112 10.93 -6.82 -7.12
C TYR A 112 9.53 -6.21 -7.35
N LEU A 113 8.97 -5.50 -6.38
CA LEU A 113 7.66 -4.83 -6.53
C LEU A 113 7.70 -3.69 -7.55
N GLN A 114 8.81 -2.96 -7.63
CA GLN A 114 9.01 -1.93 -8.66
C GLN A 114 9.12 -2.54 -10.06
N ASP A 115 9.84 -3.65 -10.20
CA ASP A 115 9.94 -4.40 -11.46
C ASP A 115 8.56 -4.91 -11.90
N PHE A 116 7.79 -5.49 -10.98
CA PHE A 116 6.43 -5.93 -11.23
C PHE A 116 5.54 -4.77 -11.70
N THR A 117 5.63 -3.62 -11.04
CA THR A 117 4.85 -2.43 -11.40
C THR A 117 5.18 -1.96 -12.82
N ARG A 118 6.45 -1.99 -13.20
CA ARG A 118 6.93 -1.59 -14.53
C ARG A 118 6.54 -2.60 -15.60
N GLU A 119 6.78 -3.87 -15.35
CA GLU A 119 6.47 -4.97 -16.28
C GLU A 119 5.00 -4.97 -16.71
N PHE A 120 4.11 -4.78 -15.74
CA PHE A 120 2.67 -4.79 -16.01
C PHE A 120 2.07 -3.40 -16.23
N GLY A 121 2.86 -2.33 -16.35
CA GLY A 121 2.37 -0.97 -16.61
C GLY A 121 1.38 -0.45 -15.53
N ILE A 122 1.50 -0.94 -14.28
CA ILE A 122 0.55 -0.58 -13.21
C ILE A 122 0.74 0.85 -12.74
N GLY A 123 1.94 1.41 -12.94
CA GLY A 123 2.29 2.75 -12.50
C GLY A 123 1.30 3.84 -12.97
N GLU A 124 0.75 3.69 -14.18
CA GLU A 124 -0.23 4.60 -14.75
C GLU A 124 -1.59 4.62 -14.02
N LEU A 125 -1.89 3.55 -13.28
CA LEU A 125 -3.13 3.42 -12.50
C LEU A 125 -3.02 4.07 -11.12
N ILE A 126 -1.79 4.40 -10.67
CA ILE A 126 -1.52 4.81 -9.29
C ILE A 126 -1.54 6.33 -9.17
N ARG A 127 -2.35 6.82 -8.25
CA ARG A 127 -2.32 8.21 -7.79
C ARG A 127 -1.52 8.26 -6.49
N PHE A 128 -0.26 8.66 -6.63
CA PHE A 128 0.63 8.88 -5.49
C PHE A 128 0.25 10.12 -4.68
N GLU A 129 0.79 10.22 -3.47
CA GLU A 129 0.53 11.32 -2.53
C GLU A 129 -0.97 11.59 -2.31
N THR A 130 -1.80 10.52 -2.46
CA THR A 130 -3.25 10.58 -2.40
C THR A 130 -3.76 9.67 -1.29
N GLU A 131 -4.15 10.27 -0.18
CA GLU A 131 -4.70 9.59 0.98
C GLU A 131 -6.22 9.45 0.85
N VAL A 132 -6.74 8.23 0.99
CA VAL A 132 -8.18 8.00 1.14
C VAL A 132 -8.56 8.24 2.59
N VAL A 133 -9.41 9.24 2.83
CA VAL A 133 -9.81 9.65 4.18
C VAL A 133 -11.20 9.16 4.58
N HIS A 134 -12.04 8.83 3.59
CA HIS A 134 -13.38 8.32 3.86
C HIS A 134 -13.88 7.45 2.71
N VAL A 135 -14.55 6.36 3.06
CA VAL A 135 -15.23 5.46 2.12
C VAL A 135 -16.64 5.18 2.65
N ARG A 136 -17.65 5.40 1.84
CA ARG A 136 -19.03 5.11 2.22
C ARG A 136 -19.83 4.52 1.08
N LEU A 137 -20.79 3.69 1.41
CA LEU A 137 -21.78 3.19 0.47
C LEU A 137 -22.84 4.27 0.21
N VAL A 138 -23.23 4.45 -1.03
CA VAL A 138 -24.27 5.39 -1.45
C VAL A 138 -25.25 4.68 -2.37
N ALA A 139 -26.53 4.95 -2.21
CA ALA A 139 -27.54 4.49 -3.14
C ALA A 139 -27.51 5.35 -4.40
N GLU A 140 -27.68 4.74 -5.56
CA GLU A 140 -27.92 5.44 -6.82
C GLU A 140 -29.43 5.77 -6.86
N GLU A 141 -29.77 7.03 -7.21
CA GLU A 141 -31.16 7.53 -7.14
C GLU A 141 -32.13 6.79 -8.09
N GLU A 142 -31.61 6.18 -9.15
CA GLU A 142 -32.40 5.41 -10.13
C GLU A 142 -32.13 3.90 -10.02
N GLY A 143 -32.75 3.25 -9.02
CA GLY A 143 -32.82 1.78 -8.89
C GLY A 143 -31.69 1.16 -8.09
N PHE A 144 -32.02 0.40 -7.10
CA PHE A 144 -31.35 -0.57 -6.20
C PHE A 144 -29.84 -0.91 -6.43
N LYS A 145 -29.05 -0.01 -7.03
CA LYS A 145 -27.62 -0.19 -7.21
C LYS A 145 -26.88 0.61 -6.16
N TRP A 146 -25.99 -0.07 -5.45
CA TRP A 146 -25.10 0.53 -4.49
C TRP A 146 -23.76 0.88 -5.17
N LYS A 147 -23.25 2.05 -4.86
CA LYS A 147 -21.93 2.55 -5.29
C LYS A 147 -21.11 2.95 -4.09
N TRP A 148 -19.82 3.03 -4.27
CA TRP A 148 -18.90 3.48 -3.24
C TRP A 148 -18.47 4.91 -3.53
N LYS A 149 -18.69 5.79 -2.56
CA LYS A 149 -18.16 7.15 -2.61
C LYS A 149 -16.86 7.19 -1.81
N ILE A 150 -15.78 7.62 -2.45
CA ILE A 150 -14.46 7.80 -1.85
C ILE A 150 -14.16 9.29 -1.76
N LYS A 151 -13.76 9.74 -0.56
CA LYS A 151 -13.15 11.04 -0.35
C LYS A 151 -11.65 10.86 -0.20
N SER A 152 -10.87 11.56 -1.02
CA SER A 152 -9.41 11.54 -0.99
C SER A 152 -8.81 12.92 -0.84
N LYS A 153 -7.57 12.99 -0.30
CA LYS A 153 -6.75 14.18 -0.17
C LYS A 153 -5.46 13.96 -0.92
N GLN A 154 -5.20 14.78 -1.93
CA GLN A 154 -3.95 14.74 -2.70
C GLN A 154 -3.05 15.89 -2.29
N ARG A 155 -1.78 15.59 -1.99
CA ARG A 155 -0.73 16.58 -1.75
C ARG A 155 -0.10 16.98 -3.07
N LEU A 156 -0.21 18.23 -3.42
CA LEU A 156 0.44 18.80 -4.59
C LEU A 156 1.60 19.69 -4.13
N ARG A 157 2.82 19.35 -4.55
CA ARG A 157 4.01 20.18 -4.31
C ARG A 157 4.24 21.05 -5.53
N LEU A 158 3.94 22.32 -5.42
CA LEU A 158 4.21 23.30 -6.45
C LEU A 158 5.65 23.82 -6.29
N ARG A 159 6.57 23.38 -7.17
CA ARG A 159 7.89 23.98 -7.31
C ARG A 159 7.75 25.32 -8.03
N LEU A 160 7.64 26.39 -7.28
CA LEU A 160 7.83 27.73 -7.82
C LEU A 160 9.33 28.03 -7.87
N ARG A 161 9.83 28.49 -9.04
CA ARG A 161 11.23 28.90 -9.22
C ARG A 161 11.65 29.86 -8.11
N GLY A 162 12.46 29.40 -7.17
CA GLY A 162 13.18 30.25 -6.21
C GLY A 162 12.44 30.66 -4.94
N LYS A 163 11.34 29.99 -4.56
CA LYS A 163 10.63 30.21 -3.28
C LYS A 163 10.23 28.88 -2.65
N ASP A 164 10.03 28.92 -1.33
CA ASP A 164 9.66 27.79 -0.48
C ASP A 164 8.55 26.93 -1.13
N GLU A 165 8.68 25.61 -0.99
CA GLU A 165 7.71 24.63 -1.48
C GLU A 165 6.34 24.88 -0.81
N ASN A 166 5.41 25.44 -1.56
CA ASN A 166 4.01 25.53 -1.09
C ASN A 166 3.35 24.17 -1.29
N GLU A 167 3.05 23.49 -0.20
CA GLU A 167 2.25 22.28 -0.18
C GLU A 167 0.76 22.66 -0.24
N THR A 168 0.06 22.23 -1.29
CA THR A 168 -1.38 22.42 -1.42
C THR A 168 -2.07 21.07 -1.32
N VAL A 169 -3.13 20.98 -0.50
CA VAL A 169 -3.95 19.79 -0.39
C VAL A 169 -5.23 19.97 -1.18
N VAL A 170 -5.48 19.08 -2.13
CA VAL A 170 -6.71 19.05 -2.92
C VAL A 170 -7.58 17.89 -2.44
N GLU A 171 -8.80 18.18 -2.03
CA GLU A 171 -9.81 17.17 -1.69
C GLU A 171 -10.63 16.82 -2.92
N LYS A 172 -10.95 15.53 -3.10
CA LYS A 172 -11.75 15.01 -4.19
C LYS A 172 -12.72 13.95 -3.69
N GLU A 173 -13.96 13.99 -4.20
CA GLU A 173 -14.94 12.91 -4.02
C GLU A 173 -15.19 12.23 -5.36
N GLU A 174 -15.17 10.90 -5.37
CA GLU A 174 -15.35 10.08 -6.57
C GLU A 174 -16.23 8.87 -6.27
N ILE A 175 -16.93 8.39 -7.30
CA ILE A 175 -17.84 7.24 -7.21
C ILE A 175 -17.22 6.04 -7.92
N PHE A 176 -17.29 4.87 -7.27
CA PHE A 176 -16.77 3.61 -7.78
C PHE A 176 -17.82 2.50 -7.66
N ASP A 177 -17.71 1.50 -8.53
CA ASP A 177 -18.54 0.30 -8.47
C ASP A 177 -18.12 -0.63 -7.33
N ALA A 178 -16.82 -0.69 -7.05
CA ALA A 178 -16.25 -1.51 -6.00
C ALA A 178 -15.01 -0.86 -5.38
N VAL A 179 -14.69 -1.29 -4.17
CA VAL A 179 -13.49 -0.86 -3.44
C VAL A 179 -12.75 -2.09 -2.93
N VAL A 180 -11.44 -2.15 -3.16
CA VAL A 180 -10.55 -3.16 -2.60
C VAL A 180 -9.57 -2.49 -1.64
N VAL A 181 -9.59 -2.91 -0.38
CA VAL A 181 -8.77 -2.33 0.69
C VAL A 181 -7.48 -3.13 0.84
N CYS A 182 -6.35 -2.53 0.45
CA CYS A 182 -5.01 -3.12 0.45
C CYS A 182 -4.01 -2.33 1.31
N ILE A 183 -4.47 -1.79 2.45
CA ILE A 183 -3.70 -0.87 3.31
C ILE A 183 -2.69 -1.55 4.25
N GLY A 184 -2.57 -2.88 4.20
CA GLY A 184 -1.79 -3.65 5.16
C GLY A 184 -2.42 -3.66 6.56
N HIS A 185 -1.73 -4.30 7.52
CA HIS A 185 -2.24 -4.44 8.89
C HIS A 185 -1.13 -4.37 9.97
N TYR A 186 0.09 -4.01 9.56
CA TYR A 186 1.26 -3.90 10.46
C TYR A 186 1.73 -2.45 10.68
N THR A 187 0.90 -1.46 10.42
CA THR A 187 1.31 -0.05 10.38
C THR A 187 1.34 0.59 11.78
N HIS A 188 0.38 0.24 12.64
CA HIS A 188 0.30 0.82 13.99
C HIS A 188 0.56 -0.26 15.04
N PRO A 189 1.60 -0.09 15.89
CA PRO A 189 1.83 -0.99 17.00
C PRO A 189 0.69 -0.87 18.02
N ARG A 190 0.22 -2.01 18.53
CA ARG A 190 -0.68 -2.05 19.67
C ARG A 190 0.11 -2.40 20.91
N VAL A 191 0.25 -1.43 21.79
CA VAL A 191 0.84 -1.67 23.10
C VAL A 191 -0.20 -2.34 24.01
N ALA A 192 0.16 -3.47 24.61
CA ALA A 192 -0.70 -4.16 25.57
C ALA A 192 -0.82 -3.32 26.85
N CYS A 193 -2.06 -3.09 27.29
CA CYS A 193 -2.33 -2.42 28.56
C CYS A 193 -2.24 -3.47 29.69
N ILE A 194 -1.01 -3.74 30.18
CA ILE A 194 -0.73 -4.69 31.26
C ILE A 194 -0.23 -3.87 32.45
N PRO A 195 -0.75 -4.09 33.67
CA PRO A 195 -0.23 -3.42 34.87
C PRO A 195 1.27 -3.66 35.03
N GLY A 196 2.06 -2.59 35.24
CA GLY A 196 3.53 -2.65 35.30
C GLY A 196 4.26 -2.44 33.98
N ASN A 197 3.56 -2.36 32.83
CA ASN A 197 4.17 -2.15 31.51
C ASN A 197 4.65 -0.68 31.30
N SER A 198 4.26 0.24 32.17
CA SER A 198 4.68 1.65 32.11
C SER A 198 6.17 1.90 32.38
N SER A 199 6.88 0.90 32.94
CA SER A 199 8.35 0.96 33.16
C SER A 199 9.16 0.27 32.04
N ALA A 200 8.51 -0.34 31.06
CA ALA A 200 9.15 -1.07 29.97
C ALA A 200 9.45 -0.23 28.72
N THR A 201 9.43 1.09 28.83
CA THR A 201 9.74 2.01 27.72
C THR A 201 11.15 1.84 27.14
N THR A 202 12.04 1.21 27.86
CA THR A 202 13.44 0.98 27.43
C THR A 202 13.65 -0.39 26.75
N PHE A 203 12.71 -1.33 26.84
CA PHE A 203 12.86 -2.69 26.31
C PHE A 203 12.00 -2.95 25.05
N ASN A 204 11.18 -2.02 24.62
CA ASN A 204 10.12 -2.22 23.63
C ASN A 204 10.54 -2.09 22.16
N SER A 205 11.80 -1.86 21.84
CA SER A 205 12.24 -1.78 20.45
C SER A 205 12.35 -3.13 19.72
N GLN A 206 12.22 -4.26 20.45
CA GLN A 206 12.40 -5.59 19.84
C GLN A 206 11.17 -6.50 19.83
N PHE A 207 10.09 -6.13 20.54
CA PHE A 207 8.85 -6.93 20.58
C PHE A 207 7.62 -6.07 20.30
N GLN A 208 7.48 -5.57 19.07
CA GLN A 208 6.21 -5.01 18.63
C GLN A 208 5.26 -6.15 18.28
N LEU A 209 4.38 -6.48 19.23
CA LEU A 209 3.27 -7.40 18.98
C LEU A 209 2.23 -6.66 18.14
N VAL A 210 2.18 -7.01 16.87
CA VAL A 210 1.24 -6.43 15.90
C VAL A 210 -0.17 -6.99 16.15
N LYS A 211 -1.12 -6.14 16.49
CA LYS A 211 -2.54 -6.49 16.43
C LYS A 211 -3.44 -5.35 15.94
N HIS A 212 -4.18 -5.68 14.89
CA HIS A 212 -5.49 -5.20 14.44
C HIS A 212 -5.68 -3.72 14.11
N VAL A 213 -5.67 -3.49 12.83
CA VAL A 213 -6.51 -2.44 12.21
C VAL A 213 -7.96 -2.91 12.29
N ARG A 214 -8.77 -2.27 13.11
CA ARG A 214 -10.23 -2.24 12.96
C ARG A 214 -10.74 -0.88 13.40
N ARG A 215 -11.58 -0.31 12.54
CA ARG A 215 -12.49 0.82 12.72
C ARG A 215 -11.87 2.19 12.47
N ASN A 216 -12.20 2.72 11.32
CA ASN A 216 -12.70 4.08 11.07
C ASN A 216 -12.72 4.44 9.57
N ILE A 217 -12.68 3.44 8.68
CA ILE A 217 -12.79 3.71 7.23
C ILE A 217 -14.21 3.41 6.70
N ILE A 218 -14.99 2.64 7.46
CA ILE A 218 -16.37 2.28 7.07
C ILE A 218 -17.33 2.72 8.19
N THR A 219 -18.00 3.83 8.01
CA THR A 219 -19.22 4.23 8.69
C THR A 219 -20.23 4.75 7.68
#